data_57db07cdcb00a10542a6a64ebd5409ca
#
_entry.id   57db07cdcb00a10542a6a64ebd5409ca
#
_cell.length_a   1.000
_cell.length_b   1.000
_cell.length_c   1.000
_cell.angle_alpha   90.00
_cell.angle_beta   90.00
_cell.angle_gamma   90.00
#
_symmetry.space_group_name_H-M   'P 1'
#
loop_
_entity.id
_entity.type
_entity.pdbx_description
1 polymer ?
#
loop_
_entity_poly.entity_id
_entity_poly.type
_entity_poly.pdbx_seq_one_letter_code
_entity_poly.pdbx_strand_id
1 'polypeptide(L)'
;MPYNKLSNYKTCWWDNGSNGSVIYTKTKIVDWTKDKITLNSDGWDTVTTKRKMNQASHQFCLGFGVFQKDYEWFVTTPQGNTIKYYDNMVINRD
;
A
#
# COMPACT_ATOMS: atom_id res chain seq x y z
N MET A 1 2.47 -6.29 -16.62
CA MET A 1 3.17 -6.35 -15.33
C MET A 1 2.19 -6.36 -14.17
N PRO A 2 2.42 -7.19 -13.18
CA PRO A 2 1.44 -7.36 -12.09
C PRO A 2 1.26 -6.13 -11.20
N TYR A 3 2.18 -5.16 -11.25
CA TYR A 3 2.10 -3.98 -10.38
C TYR A 3 1.61 -2.72 -11.09
N ASN A 4 1.23 -2.83 -12.38
CA ASN A 4 0.81 -1.64 -13.12
C ASN A 4 -0.62 -1.22 -12.82
N LYS A 5 -1.45 -2.16 -12.42
CA LYS A 5 -2.88 -1.90 -12.22
C LYS A 5 -3.42 -2.79 -11.11
N LEU A 6 -4.26 -2.21 -10.28
CA LEU A 6 -4.91 -2.92 -9.19
C LEU A 6 -5.93 -3.92 -9.72
N SER A 7 -5.86 -5.15 -9.23
CA SER A 7 -6.78 -6.22 -9.60
C SER A 7 -8.10 -6.08 -8.85
N ASN A 8 -9.21 -6.47 -9.48
CA ASN A 8 -10.54 -6.41 -8.87
C ASN A 8 -10.83 -7.54 -7.88
N TYR A 9 -9.96 -8.55 -7.80
CA TYR A 9 -10.24 -9.74 -6.99
C TYR A 9 -10.42 -9.36 -5.52
N LYS A 10 -11.63 -9.51 -5.01
CA LYS A 10 -12.03 -9.18 -3.62
C LYS A 10 -11.55 -7.79 -3.19
N THR A 11 -11.45 -6.87 -4.14
CA THR A 11 -10.85 -5.56 -3.93
C THR A 11 -11.75 -4.47 -4.44
N CYS A 12 -11.91 -3.42 -3.66
CA CYS A 12 -12.55 -2.20 -4.14
C CYS A 12 -11.73 -1.01 -3.70
N TRP A 13 -11.91 0.11 -4.39
CA TRP A 13 -11.18 1.33 -4.07
C TRP A 13 -11.99 2.54 -4.50
N TRP A 14 -11.61 3.67 -3.93
CA TRP A 14 -12.11 4.97 -4.37
C TRP A 14 -10.96 5.97 -4.37
N ASP A 15 -11.11 7.02 -5.14
CA ASP A 15 -10.06 8.02 -5.33
C ASP A 15 -10.72 9.30 -5.82
N ASN A 16 -10.42 10.43 -5.16
CA ASN A 16 -10.93 11.75 -5.57
C ASN A 16 -9.80 12.69 -6.03
N GLY A 17 -8.63 12.11 -6.37
CA GLY A 17 -7.46 12.85 -6.80
C GLY A 17 -6.45 13.06 -5.68
N SER A 18 -6.88 13.60 -4.54
CA SER A 18 -5.99 13.85 -3.40
C SER A 18 -6.04 12.74 -2.36
N ASN A 19 -7.23 12.20 -2.12
CA ASN A 19 -7.46 11.18 -1.11
C ASN A 19 -8.00 9.92 -1.76
N GLY A 20 -7.82 8.79 -1.09
CA GLY A 20 -8.38 7.54 -1.56
C GLY A 20 -8.12 6.40 -0.61
N SER A 21 -8.69 5.26 -0.92
CA SER A 21 -8.52 4.04 -0.12
C SER A 21 -8.63 2.81 -1.01
N VAL A 22 -7.89 1.77 -0.65
CA VAL A 22 -8.01 0.44 -1.26
C VAL A 22 -8.39 -0.53 -0.16
N ILE A 23 -9.49 -1.25 -0.39
CA ILE A 23 -10.01 -2.22 0.57
C ILE A 23 -9.92 -3.61 -0.05
N TYR A 24 -9.18 -4.50 0.58
CA TYR A 24 -9.04 -5.89 0.17
C TYR A 24 -9.81 -6.75 1.17
N THR A 25 -10.85 -7.44 0.68
CA THR A 25 -11.84 -8.14 1.48
C THR A 25 -12.53 -7.18 2.45
N LYS A 26 -12.12 -7.13 3.72
CA LYS A 26 -12.68 -6.21 4.71
C LYS A 26 -11.65 -5.24 5.28
N THR A 27 -10.41 -5.31 4.78
CA THR A 27 -9.30 -4.54 5.33
C THR A 27 -8.95 -3.38 4.41
N LYS A 28 -8.90 -2.19 4.97
CA LYS A 28 -8.39 -1.02 4.27
C LYS A 28 -6.87 -1.12 4.28
N ILE A 29 -6.31 -1.71 3.22
CA ILE A 29 -4.86 -1.98 3.18
C ILE A 29 -4.03 -0.76 2.82
N VAL A 30 -4.60 0.16 2.05
CA VAL A 30 -3.94 1.43 1.71
C VAL A 30 -4.97 2.54 1.87
N ASP A 31 -4.60 3.59 2.58
CA ASP A 31 -5.43 4.78 2.74
C ASP A 31 -4.52 5.98 2.60
N TRP A 32 -4.93 6.97 1.81
CA TRP A 32 -4.04 8.13 1.61
C TRP A 32 -4.81 9.43 1.57
N THR A 33 -4.09 10.47 1.98
CA THR A 33 -4.49 11.86 1.79
C THR A 33 -3.42 12.52 0.92
N LYS A 34 -3.54 13.80 0.67
CA LYS A 34 -2.52 14.49 -0.12
C LYS A 34 -1.16 14.51 0.58
N ASP A 35 -1.12 14.34 1.90
CA ASP A 35 0.10 14.46 2.70
C ASP A 35 0.64 13.14 3.23
N LYS A 36 -0.20 12.12 3.40
CA LYS A 36 0.17 10.90 4.13
C LYS A 36 -0.40 9.65 3.49
N ILE A 37 0.25 8.52 3.75
CA ILE A 37 -0.20 7.20 3.33
C ILE A 37 -0.21 6.32 4.57
N THR A 38 -1.32 5.61 4.81
CA THR A 38 -1.45 4.64 5.89
C THR A 38 -1.53 3.24 5.30
N LEU A 39 -0.72 2.33 5.80
CA LEU A 39 -0.70 0.94 5.34
C LEU A 39 -1.14 0.02 6.48
N ASN A 40 -1.97 -0.96 6.16
CA ASN A 40 -2.45 -1.91 7.15
C ASN A 40 -2.77 -3.25 6.48
N SER A 41 -2.22 -4.34 7.01
CA SER A 41 -2.54 -5.69 6.53
C SER A 41 -3.55 -6.40 7.44
N ASP A 42 -3.81 -5.85 8.62
CA ASP A 42 -4.69 -6.44 9.62
C ASP A 42 -4.28 -7.89 9.96
N GLY A 43 -2.96 -8.13 10.02
CA GLY A 43 -2.43 -9.45 10.26
C GLY A 43 -2.38 -10.36 9.05
N TRP A 44 -2.89 -9.93 7.90
CA TRP A 44 -2.86 -10.72 6.67
C TRP A 44 -1.58 -10.43 5.87
N ASP A 45 -0.44 -10.84 6.41
CA ASP A 45 0.87 -10.59 5.80
C ASP A 45 1.12 -11.58 4.67
N THR A 46 0.30 -11.53 3.63
CA THR A 46 0.38 -12.46 2.51
C THR A 46 0.98 -11.79 1.28
N VAL A 47 1.45 -12.62 0.35
CA VAL A 47 1.95 -12.15 -0.94
C VAL A 47 0.89 -11.34 -1.68
N THR A 48 -0.37 -11.77 -1.59
CA THR A 48 -1.48 -11.07 -2.25
C THR A 48 -1.67 -9.66 -1.69
N THR A 49 -1.65 -9.51 -0.36
CA THR A 49 -1.79 -8.19 0.27
C THR A 49 -0.65 -7.27 -0.15
N LYS A 50 0.58 -7.75 -0.10
CA LYS A 50 1.76 -6.98 -0.51
C LYS A 50 1.67 -6.56 -1.98
N ARG A 51 1.27 -7.48 -2.85
CA ARG A 51 1.10 -7.20 -4.27
C ARG A 51 0.07 -6.10 -4.50
N LYS A 52 -1.06 -6.17 -3.78
CA LYS A 52 -2.11 -5.16 -3.93
C LYS A 52 -1.66 -3.80 -3.42
N MET A 53 -0.87 -3.74 -2.36
CA MET A 53 -0.29 -2.48 -1.90
C MET A 53 0.59 -1.86 -2.98
N ASN A 54 1.45 -2.67 -3.61
CA ASN A 54 2.32 -2.18 -4.68
C ASN A 54 1.53 -1.77 -5.92
N GLN A 55 0.48 -2.50 -6.28
CA GLN A 55 -0.39 -2.13 -7.39
C GLN A 55 -1.07 -0.78 -7.12
N ALA A 56 -1.53 -0.58 -5.89
CA ALA A 56 -2.15 0.69 -5.50
C ALA A 56 -1.15 1.84 -5.61
N SER A 57 0.08 1.63 -5.15
CA SER A 57 1.12 2.66 -5.25
C SER A 57 1.38 3.05 -6.71
N HIS A 58 1.42 2.08 -7.61
CA HIS A 58 1.61 2.35 -9.03
C HIS A 58 0.39 3.06 -9.63
N GLN A 59 -0.79 2.53 -9.38
CA GLN A 59 -2.00 3.06 -10.01
C GLN A 59 -2.31 4.49 -9.58
N PHE A 60 -2.09 4.81 -8.31
CA PHE A 60 -2.44 6.13 -7.76
C PHE A 60 -1.22 7.02 -7.53
N CYS A 61 -0.07 6.63 -8.06
CA CYS A 61 1.16 7.42 -8.04
C CYS A 61 1.57 7.82 -6.61
N LEU A 62 1.51 6.86 -5.68
CA LEU A 62 1.81 7.13 -4.28
C LEU A 62 3.30 7.08 -3.94
N GLY A 63 4.09 6.37 -4.76
CA GLY A 63 5.54 6.43 -4.65
C GLY A 63 6.17 5.55 -3.58
N PHE A 64 5.40 4.65 -2.95
CA PHE A 64 5.97 3.72 -1.97
C PHE A 64 6.11 2.33 -2.59
N GLY A 65 6.87 1.46 -1.91
CA GLY A 65 6.97 0.06 -2.27
C GLY A 65 6.98 -0.81 -1.02
N VAL A 66 6.42 -2.01 -1.11
CA VAL A 66 6.43 -2.98 -0.02
C VAL A 66 7.16 -4.22 -0.51
N PHE A 67 8.16 -4.67 0.25
CA PHE A 67 8.92 -5.85 -0.14
C PHE A 67 9.26 -6.69 1.08
N GLN A 68 9.65 -7.94 0.83
CA GLN A 68 10.00 -8.88 1.88
C GLN A 68 11.47 -9.26 1.78
N LYS A 69 12.15 -9.29 2.92
CA LYS A 69 13.54 -9.72 3.02
C LYS A 69 13.74 -10.43 4.34
N ASP A 70 14.34 -11.63 4.30
CA ASP A 70 14.60 -12.44 5.50
C ASP A 70 13.33 -12.66 6.33
N TYR A 71 12.20 -12.94 5.65
CA TYR A 71 10.89 -13.20 6.25
C TYR A 71 10.27 -11.99 6.94
N GLU A 72 10.81 -10.80 6.73
CA GLU A 72 10.25 -9.57 7.28
C GLU A 72 9.84 -8.61 6.15
N TRP A 73 8.81 -7.83 6.40
CA TRP A 73 8.33 -6.85 5.44
C TRP A 73 8.96 -5.49 5.69
N PHE A 74 9.27 -4.81 4.60
CA PHE A 74 9.83 -3.47 4.63
C PHE A 74 9.08 -2.58 3.64
N VAL A 75 9.12 -1.27 3.91
CA VAL A 75 8.49 -0.27 3.06
C VAL A 75 9.55 0.72 2.61
N THR A 76 9.59 0.97 1.29
CA THR A 76 10.37 2.07 0.74
C THR A 76 9.46 3.28 0.65
N THR A 77 9.84 4.37 1.30
CA THR A 77 9.02 5.59 1.33
C THR A 77 9.21 6.40 0.05
N PRO A 78 8.30 7.35 -0.25
CA PRO A 78 8.47 8.23 -1.41
C PRO A 78 9.78 9.02 -1.39
N GLN A 79 10.36 9.23 -0.20
CA GLN A 79 11.63 9.95 -0.05
C GLN A 79 12.84 9.05 -0.28
N GLY A 80 12.64 7.75 -0.52
CA GLY A 80 13.72 6.81 -0.77
C GLY A 80 14.27 6.11 0.46
N ASN A 81 13.64 6.28 1.61
CA ASN A 81 14.05 5.61 2.84
C ASN A 81 13.39 4.23 2.95
N THR A 82 14.06 3.30 3.63
CA THR A 82 13.51 1.97 3.89
C THR A 82 13.26 1.83 5.38
N ILE A 83 12.03 1.46 5.74
CA ILE A 83 11.64 1.25 7.14
C ILE A 83 10.93 -0.09 7.26
N LYS A 84 10.96 -0.65 8.47
CA LYS A 84 10.28 -1.93 8.72
C LYS A 84 8.77 -1.72 8.72
N TYR A 85 8.05 -2.62 8.05
CA TYR A 85 6.60 -2.57 8.01
C TYR A 85 5.99 -2.89 9.38
N TYR A 86 4.94 -2.16 9.75
CA TYR A 86 4.05 -2.52 10.85
C TYR A 86 2.64 -2.02 10.51
N ASP A 87 1.63 -2.71 11.05
CA ASP A 87 0.25 -2.38 10.73
C ASP A 87 -0.12 -0.99 11.24
N ASN A 88 -0.92 -0.30 10.45
CA ASN A 88 -1.35 1.08 10.69
C ASN A 88 -0.20 2.09 10.65
N MET A 89 0.91 1.73 10.01
CA MET A 89 2.01 2.69 9.84
C MET A 89 1.59 3.83 8.94
N VAL A 90 2.08 5.02 9.26
CA VAL A 90 1.81 6.22 8.48
C VAL A 90 3.13 6.75 7.92
N ILE A 91 3.16 6.98 6.61
CA ILE A 91 4.34 7.55 5.96
C ILE A 91 3.95 8.85 5.27
N ASN A 92 4.88 9.79 5.21
CA ASN A 92 4.67 11.07 4.56
C ASN A 92 4.82 10.93 3.04
N ARG A 93 4.03 11.69 2.29
CA ARG A 93 4.13 11.70 0.83
C ARG A 93 5.17 12.69 0.33
N ASP A 94 5.53 13.65 1.14
CA ASP A 94 6.55 14.66 0.78
C ASP A 94 7.90 14.35 1.38
#